data_94e2669732fb53741a1715487f361797
#
_entry.id   94e2669732fb53741a1715487f361797
#
_cell.length_a   1.000
_cell.length_b   1.000
_cell.length_c   1.000
_cell.angle_alpha   90.00
_cell.angle_beta   90.00
_cell.angle_gamma   90.00
#
_symmetry.space_group_name_H-M   'P 1'
#
loop_
_entity.id
_entity.type
_entity.pdbx_description
1 polymer ?
#
loop_
_entity_poly.entity_id
_entity_poly.type
_entity_poly.pdbx_seq_one_letter_code
_entity_poly.pdbx_strand_id
1 'polypeptide(L)'
;RQMCIRDRMILGCHNVIMYNQSTFVLGYLLLYGYDVTGRAYLLRVLGLLVSMMVCMLVFYKNQKKRPYRRSFPDLFREFNLKSARSQWYLSLTWIVCSAMFIMQLLSLPRAMWAGIACMSVCLPFPEDSKDRTWKRGVFNILGCGIFLVLYNTLPAWLYPYIGVIGGIGVGYSAGYSWQTVFNTFG
;
A
#
# COMPACT_ATOMS: atom_id res chain seq x y z
N ARG A 1 -4.13 3.98 17.18
CA ARG A 1 -4.10 3.51 15.77
C ARG A 1 -3.05 4.25 14.93
N GLN A 2 -2.86 5.56 15.12
CA GLN A 2 -1.81 6.35 14.44
C GLN A 2 -0.39 5.89 14.80
N MET A 3 -0.15 5.47 16.03
CA MET A 3 1.16 4.97 16.48
C MET A 3 1.60 3.74 15.66
N CYS A 4 0.69 2.83 15.33
CA CYS A 4 1.03 1.62 14.57
C CYS A 4 1.55 1.91 13.15
N ILE A 5 1.05 2.94 12.48
CA ILE A 5 1.53 3.32 11.13
C ILE A 5 2.93 3.91 11.25
N ARG A 6 3.14 4.82 12.20
CA ARG A 6 4.45 5.42 12.47
C ARG A 6 5.52 4.37 12.76
N ASP A 7 5.23 3.43 13.66
CA ASP A 7 6.20 2.40 14.06
C ASP A 7 6.56 1.49 12.89
N ARG A 8 5.59 1.15 12.04
CA ARG A 8 5.83 0.36 10.83
C ARG A 8 6.62 1.12 9.78
N MET A 9 6.40 2.42 9.65
CA MET A 9 7.23 3.26 8.77
C MET A 9 8.66 3.33 9.27
N ILE A 10 8.89 3.50 10.57
CA ILE A 10 10.24 3.51 11.15
C ILE A 10 10.95 2.18 10.92
N LEU A 11 10.29 1.06 11.16
CA LEU A 11 10.87 -0.28 10.99
C LEU A 11 11.11 -0.66 9.52
N GLY A 12 10.27 -0.18 8.60
CA GLY A 12 10.35 -0.53 7.17
C GLY A 12 11.30 0.32 6.34
N CYS A 13 11.87 1.38 6.90
CA CYS A 13 12.41 2.49 6.13
C CYS A 13 13.91 2.63 6.09
N HIS A 14 14.65 1.51 6.04
CA HIS A 14 16.11 1.58 5.95
C HIS A 14 16.59 2.06 4.59
N ASN A 15 15.86 1.76 3.55
CA ASN A 15 16.19 2.16 2.20
C ASN A 15 14.95 2.79 1.54
N VAL A 16 14.96 4.11 1.44
CA VAL A 16 13.86 4.89 0.85
C VAL A 16 13.62 4.51 -0.61
N ILE A 17 14.69 4.18 -1.34
CA ILE A 17 14.62 3.81 -2.77
C ILE A 17 13.87 2.48 -2.96
N MET A 18 13.97 1.56 -2.01
CA MET A 18 13.32 0.25 -2.09
C MET A 18 11.85 0.26 -1.66
N TYR A 19 11.32 1.38 -1.21
CA TYR A 19 9.91 1.53 -0.77
C TYR A 19 9.41 0.44 0.21
N ASN A 20 10.31 -0.10 1.03
CA ASN A 20 9.98 -1.19 1.97
C ASN A 20 8.85 -0.86 2.92
N GLN A 21 8.67 0.42 3.29
CA GLN A 21 7.58 0.91 4.10
C GLN A 21 6.20 0.63 3.47
N SER A 22 6.10 0.67 2.13
CA SER A 22 4.84 0.46 1.42
C SER A 22 4.24 -0.89 1.74
N THR A 23 5.04 -1.95 1.76
CA THR A 23 4.58 -3.31 2.04
C THR A 23 3.99 -3.43 3.45
N PHE A 24 4.65 -2.84 4.46
CA PHE A 24 4.17 -2.90 5.84
C PHE A 24 2.90 -2.08 6.05
N VAL A 25 2.88 -0.84 5.53
CA VAL A 25 1.73 0.05 5.70
C VAL A 25 0.55 -0.45 4.86
N LEU A 26 0.79 -0.91 3.63
CA LEU A 26 -0.23 -1.48 2.77
C LEU A 26 -0.86 -2.72 3.41
N GLY A 27 -0.05 -3.64 3.92
CA GLY A 27 -0.55 -4.81 4.64
C GLY A 27 -1.43 -4.44 5.83
N TYR A 28 -1.02 -3.44 6.61
CA TYR A 28 -1.82 -2.93 7.71
C TYR A 28 -3.15 -2.33 7.24
N LEU A 29 -3.13 -1.48 6.20
CA LEU A 29 -4.33 -0.82 5.67
C LEU A 29 -5.33 -1.85 5.13
N LEU A 30 -4.85 -2.86 4.42
CA LEU A 30 -5.69 -3.95 3.91
C LEU A 30 -6.33 -4.75 5.05
N LEU A 31 -5.55 -5.13 6.06
CA LEU A 31 -6.08 -5.85 7.23
C LEU A 31 -7.08 -5.02 8.04
N TYR A 32 -6.85 -3.70 8.10
CA TYR A 32 -7.76 -2.77 8.77
C TYR A 32 -9.06 -2.55 7.99
N GLY A 33 -8.98 -2.51 6.66
CA GLY A 33 -10.14 -2.24 5.80
C GLY A 33 -11.11 -3.40 5.66
N TYR A 34 -10.68 -4.63 5.98
CA TYR A 34 -11.52 -5.83 5.95
C TYR A 34 -11.70 -6.37 7.37
N ASP A 35 -12.74 -5.92 8.04
CA ASP A 35 -13.07 -6.39 9.38
C ASP A 35 -13.62 -7.81 9.32
N VAL A 36 -13.05 -8.69 10.14
CA VAL A 36 -13.48 -10.08 10.27
C VAL A 36 -13.55 -10.47 11.74
N THR A 37 -14.58 -11.24 12.10
CA THR A 37 -14.85 -11.66 13.47
C THR A 37 -14.98 -13.17 13.58
N GLY A 38 -14.87 -13.68 14.78
CA GLY A 38 -15.09 -15.09 15.08
C GLY A 38 -14.11 -16.04 14.37
N ARG A 39 -14.65 -17.08 13.75
CA ARG A 39 -13.84 -18.13 13.07
C ARG A 39 -13.02 -17.59 11.90
N ALA A 40 -13.54 -16.61 11.18
CA ALA A 40 -12.81 -15.99 10.08
C ALA A 40 -11.56 -15.24 10.56
N TYR A 41 -11.62 -14.63 11.75
CA TYR A 41 -10.45 -14.01 12.37
C TYR A 41 -9.34 -15.04 12.68
N LEU A 42 -9.70 -16.19 13.27
CA LEU A 42 -8.73 -17.26 13.54
C LEU A 42 -8.09 -17.78 12.24
N LEU A 43 -8.89 -18.03 11.21
CA LEU A 43 -8.37 -18.45 9.91
C LEU A 43 -7.42 -17.42 9.30
N ARG A 44 -7.72 -16.12 9.44
CA ARG A 44 -6.83 -15.03 9.01
C ARG A 44 -5.51 -15.06 9.75
N VAL A 45 -5.53 -15.19 11.08
CA VAL A 45 -4.31 -15.27 11.90
C VAL A 45 -3.47 -16.49 11.51
N LEU A 46 -4.09 -17.67 11.37
CA LEU A 46 -3.39 -18.89 10.94
C LEU A 46 -2.79 -18.72 9.52
N GLY A 47 -3.55 -18.15 8.58
CA GLY A 47 -3.06 -17.89 7.23
C GLY A 47 -1.86 -16.93 7.21
N LEU A 48 -1.89 -15.88 8.03
CA LEU A 48 -0.76 -14.96 8.19
C LEU A 48 0.47 -15.64 8.80
N LEU A 49 0.28 -16.49 9.81
CA LEU A 49 1.38 -17.25 10.41
C LEU A 49 2.02 -18.23 9.42
N VAL A 50 1.21 -18.97 8.68
CA VAL A 50 1.71 -19.89 7.63
C VAL A 50 2.47 -19.10 6.55
N SER A 51 1.89 -18.00 6.05
CA SER A 51 2.55 -17.15 5.07
C SER A 51 3.88 -16.59 5.60
N MET A 52 3.90 -16.15 6.85
CA MET A 52 5.12 -15.66 7.51
C MET A 52 6.19 -16.76 7.56
N MET A 53 5.83 -17.99 7.95
CA MET A 53 6.76 -19.14 7.99
C MET A 53 7.33 -19.44 6.61
N VAL A 54 6.48 -19.51 5.58
CA VAL A 54 6.91 -19.75 4.19
C VAL A 54 7.86 -18.64 3.73
N CYS A 55 7.51 -17.39 3.94
CA CYS A 55 8.37 -16.25 3.58
C CYS A 55 9.70 -16.29 4.31
N MET A 56 9.72 -16.61 5.61
CA MET A 56 10.95 -16.75 6.39
C MET A 56 11.85 -17.88 5.85
N LEU A 57 11.29 -19.02 5.51
CA LEU A 57 12.04 -20.16 4.95
C LEU A 57 12.64 -19.81 3.59
N VAL A 58 11.85 -19.22 2.71
CA VAL A 58 12.33 -18.77 1.39
C VAL A 58 13.41 -17.70 1.53
N PHE A 59 13.20 -16.70 2.39
CA PHE A 59 14.18 -15.67 2.67
C PHE A 59 15.48 -16.26 3.24
N TYR A 60 15.38 -17.11 4.25
CA TYR A 60 16.53 -17.77 4.85
C TYR A 60 17.32 -18.59 3.81
N LYS A 61 16.63 -19.42 3.01
CA LYS A 61 17.27 -20.23 1.96
C LYS A 61 18.04 -19.37 0.96
N ASN A 62 17.44 -18.25 0.53
CA ASN A 62 18.03 -17.41 -0.52
C ASN A 62 19.11 -16.44 0.01
N GLN A 63 19.03 -16.06 1.28
CA GLN A 63 19.85 -14.99 1.85
C GLN A 63 20.91 -15.45 2.86
N LYS A 64 20.90 -16.73 3.27
CA LYS A 64 21.83 -17.23 4.31
C LYS A 64 23.31 -17.05 3.98
N LYS A 65 23.66 -16.93 2.70
CA LYS A 65 25.06 -16.74 2.25
C LYS A 65 25.48 -15.27 2.15
N ARG A 66 24.55 -14.33 2.34
CA ARG A 66 24.83 -12.90 2.24
C ARG A 66 25.16 -12.31 3.60
N PRO A 67 26.34 -11.68 3.78
CA PRO A 67 26.68 -11.01 5.03
C PRO A 67 25.81 -9.75 5.18
N TYR A 68 24.97 -9.72 6.18
CA TYR A 68 24.22 -8.53 6.56
C TYR A 68 25.08 -7.67 7.47
N ARG A 69 25.30 -6.41 7.07
CA ARG A 69 26.10 -5.46 7.84
C ARG A 69 25.32 -4.70 8.91
N ARG A 70 23.99 -4.86 8.95
CA ARG A 70 23.13 -4.13 9.87
C ARG A 70 22.42 -5.08 10.83
N SER A 71 22.42 -4.71 12.10
CA SER A 71 21.68 -5.40 13.15
C SER A 71 20.39 -4.66 13.51
N PHE A 72 19.48 -5.34 14.20
CA PHE A 72 18.20 -4.75 14.62
C PHE A 72 18.35 -3.48 15.49
N PRO A 73 19.30 -3.36 16.43
CA PRO A 73 19.55 -2.13 17.17
C PRO A 73 20.00 -0.94 16.33
N ASP A 74 20.67 -1.17 15.20
CA ASP A 74 21.17 -0.10 14.33
C ASP A 74 20.00 0.68 13.70
N LEU A 75 18.85 0.04 13.56
CA LEU A 75 17.61 0.63 13.09
C LEU A 75 17.19 1.84 13.94
N PHE A 76 17.25 1.68 15.25
CA PHE A 76 16.88 2.74 16.21
C PHE A 76 17.96 3.82 16.29
N ARG A 77 19.23 3.46 16.12
CA ARG A 77 20.34 4.42 16.11
C ARG A 77 20.32 5.34 14.89
N GLU A 78 19.88 4.82 13.75
CA GLU A 78 19.78 5.60 12.50
C GLU A 78 18.61 6.59 12.52
N PHE A 79 17.68 6.47 13.47
CA PHE A 79 16.53 7.37 13.56
C PHE A 79 16.97 8.74 14.08
N ASN A 80 17.02 9.72 13.17
CA ASN A 80 17.33 11.10 13.49
C ASN A 80 16.21 12.00 12.94
N LEU A 81 15.50 12.70 13.82
CA LEU A 81 14.40 13.61 13.48
C LEU A 81 14.80 14.72 12.51
N LYS A 82 16.07 15.12 12.51
CA LYS A 82 16.59 16.17 11.62
C LYS A 82 16.95 15.66 10.22
N SER A 83 16.94 14.35 9.99
CA SER A 83 17.25 13.80 8.67
C SER A 83 16.06 14.00 7.72
N ALA A 84 16.33 14.36 6.47
CA ALA A 84 15.29 14.51 5.43
C ALA A 84 14.42 13.25 5.29
N ARG A 85 15.04 12.08 5.48
CA ARG A 85 14.35 10.78 5.49
C ARG A 85 13.30 10.70 6.60
N SER A 86 13.70 11.00 7.85
CA SER A 86 12.77 10.94 9.00
C SER A 86 11.64 11.97 8.88
N GLN A 87 11.94 13.16 8.37
CA GLN A 87 10.95 14.20 8.12
C GLN A 87 9.93 13.76 7.07
N TRP A 88 10.40 13.13 5.99
CA TRP A 88 9.50 12.58 4.97
C TRP A 88 8.59 11.49 5.56
N TYR A 89 9.09 10.60 6.42
CA TYR A 89 8.27 9.58 7.06
C TYR A 89 7.21 10.14 7.97
N LEU A 90 7.56 11.16 8.75
CA LEU A 90 6.61 11.84 9.61
C LEU A 90 5.52 12.52 8.79
N SER A 91 5.90 13.20 7.71
CA SER A 91 4.96 13.81 6.77
C SER A 91 4.04 12.78 6.12
N LEU A 92 4.59 11.67 5.63
CA LEU A 92 3.81 10.58 5.04
C LEU A 92 2.83 9.97 6.06
N THR A 93 3.30 9.72 7.29
CA THR A 93 2.44 9.22 8.37
C THR A 93 1.29 10.18 8.63
N TRP A 94 1.60 11.47 8.73
CA TRP A 94 0.60 12.51 8.97
C TRP A 94 -0.44 12.56 7.83
N ILE A 95 0.01 12.57 6.58
CA ILE A 95 -0.87 12.60 5.40
C ILE A 95 -1.80 11.38 5.37
N VAL A 96 -1.25 10.17 5.53
CA VAL A 96 -2.05 8.93 5.51
C VAL A 96 -3.07 8.91 6.65
N CYS A 97 -2.64 9.27 7.87
CA CYS A 97 -3.53 9.29 9.03
C CYS A 97 -4.63 10.34 8.89
N SER A 98 -4.30 11.54 8.39
CA SER A 98 -5.28 12.60 8.16
C SER A 98 -6.29 12.23 7.08
N ALA A 99 -5.84 11.64 5.98
CA ALA A 99 -6.71 11.17 4.91
C ALA A 99 -7.68 10.10 5.42
N MET A 100 -7.19 9.11 6.15
CA MET A 100 -8.05 8.08 6.74
C MET A 100 -9.02 8.63 7.78
N PHE A 101 -8.57 9.59 8.59
CA PHE A 101 -9.42 10.25 9.58
C PHE A 101 -10.56 11.03 8.92
N ILE A 102 -10.26 11.81 7.87
CA ILE A 102 -11.29 12.54 7.10
C ILE A 102 -12.31 11.58 6.48
N MET A 103 -11.84 10.51 5.85
CA MET A 103 -12.72 9.48 5.27
C MET A 103 -13.62 8.83 6.32
N GLN A 104 -13.09 8.58 7.51
CA GLN A 104 -13.85 8.02 8.61
C GLN A 104 -14.85 9.03 9.19
N LEU A 105 -14.48 10.30 9.30
CA LEU A 105 -15.36 11.38 9.75
C LEU A 105 -16.56 11.56 8.80
N LEU A 106 -16.31 11.45 7.50
CA LEU A 106 -17.35 11.49 6.46
C LEU A 106 -18.14 10.17 6.34
N SER A 107 -17.85 9.18 7.19
CA SER A 107 -18.48 7.85 7.16
C SER A 107 -18.42 7.17 5.78
N LEU A 108 -17.37 7.47 5.00
CA LEU A 108 -17.19 6.88 3.67
C LEU A 108 -16.71 5.43 3.79
N PRO A 109 -17.32 4.51 3.04
CA PRO A 109 -16.91 3.11 3.06
C PRO A 109 -15.49 2.96 2.51
N ARG A 110 -14.77 1.97 3.02
CA ARG A 110 -13.44 1.59 2.54
C ARG A 110 -12.39 2.71 2.61
N ALA A 111 -12.34 3.44 3.73
CA ALA A 111 -11.36 4.51 4.00
C ALA A 111 -9.88 4.11 3.73
N MET A 112 -9.57 2.80 3.78
CA MET A 112 -8.23 2.27 3.47
C MET A 112 -7.72 2.68 2.07
N TRP A 113 -8.61 2.82 1.08
CA TRP A 113 -8.21 3.20 -0.28
C TRP A 113 -7.64 4.61 -0.36
N ALA A 114 -8.13 5.53 0.48
CA ALA A 114 -7.52 6.86 0.60
C ALA A 114 -6.08 6.77 1.15
N GLY A 115 -5.85 5.93 2.15
CA GLY A 115 -4.51 5.68 2.68
C GLY A 115 -3.57 5.08 1.62
N ILE A 116 -4.04 4.09 0.86
CA ILE A 116 -3.28 3.48 -0.25
C ILE A 116 -2.98 4.52 -1.34
N ALA A 117 -3.95 5.37 -1.67
CA ALA A 117 -3.75 6.44 -2.64
C ALA A 117 -2.65 7.41 -2.18
N CYS A 118 -2.71 7.89 -0.94
CA CYS A 118 -1.69 8.75 -0.36
C CYS A 118 -0.30 8.11 -0.39
N MET A 119 -0.19 6.83 -0.01
CA MET A 119 1.07 6.09 -0.05
C MET A 119 1.68 6.01 -1.46
N SER A 120 0.86 5.88 -2.49
CA SER A 120 1.34 5.74 -3.86
C SER A 120 1.79 7.05 -4.49
N VAL A 121 1.31 8.18 -3.95
CA VAL A 121 1.56 9.54 -4.48
C VAL A 121 2.67 10.23 -3.72
N CYS A 122 2.72 10.09 -2.39
CA CYS A 122 3.67 10.78 -1.53
C CYS A 122 5.05 10.12 -1.60
N LEU A 123 5.80 10.44 -2.64
CA LEU A 123 7.18 9.98 -2.83
C LEU A 123 8.18 10.86 -2.05
N PRO A 124 9.41 10.35 -1.78
CA PRO A 124 10.44 11.14 -1.13
C PRO A 124 10.96 12.32 -1.99
N PHE A 125 10.72 12.26 -3.30
CA PHE A 125 11.12 13.31 -4.25
C PHE A 125 9.92 14.16 -4.64
N PRO A 126 9.92 15.49 -4.35
CA PRO A 126 8.76 16.35 -4.56
C PRO A 126 8.28 16.45 -6.02
N GLU A 127 9.22 16.43 -6.97
CA GLU A 127 8.91 16.50 -8.40
C GLU A 127 8.17 15.26 -8.88
N ASP A 128 8.66 14.09 -8.51
CA ASP A 128 8.00 12.81 -8.80
C ASP A 128 6.62 12.71 -8.14
N SER A 129 6.49 13.25 -6.92
CA SER A 129 5.24 13.26 -6.19
C SER A 129 4.17 14.13 -6.90
N LYS A 130 4.54 15.30 -7.42
CA LYS A 130 3.63 16.18 -8.18
C LYS A 130 3.17 15.50 -9.48
N ASP A 131 4.10 14.95 -10.25
CA ASP A 131 3.80 14.25 -11.50
C ASP A 131 2.86 13.05 -11.25
N ARG A 132 3.13 12.25 -10.22
CA ARG A 132 2.26 11.13 -9.84
C ARG A 132 0.89 11.57 -9.34
N THR A 133 0.80 12.68 -8.61
CA THR A 133 -0.48 13.24 -8.15
C THR A 133 -1.37 13.59 -9.34
N TRP A 134 -0.82 14.32 -10.29
CA TRP A 134 -1.54 14.70 -11.50
C TRP A 134 -1.97 13.48 -12.32
N LYS A 135 -1.02 12.59 -12.61
CA LYS A 135 -1.31 11.34 -13.31
C LYS A 135 -2.40 10.54 -12.59
N ARG A 136 -2.30 10.40 -11.27
CA ARG A 136 -3.33 9.67 -10.52
C ARG A 136 -4.70 10.30 -10.63
N GLY A 137 -4.82 11.62 -10.56
CA GLY A 137 -6.09 12.33 -10.73
C GLY A 137 -6.72 12.06 -12.08
N VAL A 138 -5.99 12.34 -13.15
CA VAL A 138 -6.49 12.19 -14.54
C VAL A 138 -6.82 10.73 -14.87
N PHE A 139 -5.91 9.81 -14.55
CA PHE A 139 -6.08 8.39 -14.92
C PHE A 139 -7.06 7.65 -14.01
N ASN A 140 -7.34 8.13 -12.80
CA ASN A 140 -8.46 7.65 -12.00
C ASN A 140 -9.81 8.00 -12.65
N ILE A 141 -9.96 9.24 -13.15
CA ILE A 141 -11.19 9.66 -13.87
C ILE A 141 -11.38 8.78 -15.11
N LEU A 142 -10.31 8.54 -15.86
CA LEU A 142 -10.35 7.64 -17.02
C LEU A 142 -10.74 6.20 -16.61
N GLY A 143 -10.16 5.67 -15.55
CA GLY A 143 -10.49 4.34 -15.03
C GLY A 143 -11.95 4.24 -14.57
N CYS A 144 -12.47 5.26 -13.90
CA CYS A 144 -13.90 5.34 -13.55
C CYS A 144 -14.80 5.37 -14.79
N GLY A 145 -14.41 6.13 -15.83
CA GLY A 145 -15.14 6.16 -17.10
C GLY A 145 -15.19 4.78 -17.77
N ILE A 146 -14.05 4.09 -17.86
CA ILE A 146 -13.98 2.73 -18.39
C ILE A 146 -14.86 1.78 -17.56
N PHE A 147 -14.80 1.86 -16.23
CA PHE A 147 -15.64 1.04 -15.36
C PHE A 147 -17.12 1.28 -15.63
N LEU A 148 -17.56 2.54 -15.74
CA LEU A 148 -18.97 2.87 -16.02
C LEU A 148 -19.42 2.30 -17.37
N VAL A 149 -18.59 2.36 -18.41
CA VAL A 149 -18.90 1.77 -19.71
C VAL A 149 -19.02 0.25 -19.58
N LEU A 150 -18.05 -0.41 -18.96
CA LEU A 150 -18.07 -1.86 -18.76
C LEU A 150 -19.27 -2.29 -17.93
N TYR A 151 -19.59 -1.57 -16.86
CA TYR A 151 -20.71 -1.88 -15.98
C TYR A 151 -22.07 -1.79 -16.71
N ASN A 152 -22.23 -0.84 -17.64
CA ASN A 152 -23.48 -0.68 -18.40
C ASN A 152 -23.59 -1.59 -19.63
N THR A 153 -22.45 -2.06 -20.17
CA THR A 153 -22.44 -2.88 -21.39
C THR A 153 -22.34 -4.38 -21.12
N LEU A 154 -21.71 -4.77 -19.99
CA LEU A 154 -21.50 -6.17 -19.68
C LEU A 154 -22.67 -6.77 -18.87
N PRO A 155 -23.01 -8.04 -19.11
CA PRO A 155 -23.97 -8.77 -18.29
C PRO A 155 -23.40 -9.02 -16.88
N ALA A 156 -24.25 -9.06 -15.87
CA ALA A 156 -23.88 -9.13 -14.45
C ALA A 156 -22.96 -10.31 -14.08
N TRP A 157 -23.04 -11.42 -14.79
CA TRP A 157 -22.18 -12.58 -14.54
C TRP A 157 -20.71 -12.37 -14.91
N LEU A 158 -20.39 -11.33 -15.71
CA LEU A 158 -19.01 -10.95 -16.06
C LEU A 158 -18.37 -9.99 -15.07
N TYR A 159 -19.11 -9.35 -14.16
CA TYR A 159 -18.56 -8.38 -13.23
C TYR A 159 -17.37 -8.88 -12.38
N PRO A 160 -17.36 -10.12 -11.87
CA PRO A 160 -16.21 -10.62 -11.12
C PRO A 160 -14.90 -10.64 -11.92
N TYR A 161 -15.01 -10.79 -13.24
CA TYR A 161 -13.84 -10.84 -14.12
C TYR A 161 -13.22 -9.45 -14.36
N ILE A 162 -13.97 -8.36 -14.17
CA ILE A 162 -13.43 -7.00 -14.28
C ILE A 162 -12.29 -6.81 -13.28
N GLY A 163 -12.47 -7.25 -12.03
CA GLY A 163 -11.43 -7.19 -11.00
C GLY A 163 -10.19 -8.03 -11.35
N VAL A 164 -10.39 -9.21 -11.95
CA VAL A 164 -9.27 -10.06 -12.41
C VAL A 164 -8.49 -9.38 -13.54
N ILE A 165 -9.19 -8.81 -14.52
CA ILE A 165 -8.57 -8.07 -15.64
C ILE A 165 -7.83 -6.85 -15.11
N GLY A 166 -8.42 -6.11 -14.18
CA GLY A 166 -7.77 -4.99 -13.50
C GLY A 166 -6.48 -5.40 -12.80
N GLY A 167 -6.51 -6.47 -12.01
CA GLY A 167 -5.35 -7.01 -11.31
C GLY A 167 -4.23 -7.45 -12.26
N ILE A 168 -4.56 -8.16 -13.34
CA ILE A 168 -3.62 -8.56 -14.39
C ILE A 168 -3.06 -7.31 -15.07
N GLY A 169 -3.91 -6.35 -15.44
CA GLY A 169 -3.51 -5.10 -16.07
C GLY A 169 -2.51 -4.29 -15.23
N VAL A 170 -2.72 -4.22 -13.92
CA VAL A 170 -1.76 -3.59 -12.99
C VAL A 170 -0.41 -4.29 -13.03
N GLY A 171 -0.39 -5.62 -13.02
CA GLY A 171 0.85 -6.41 -13.03
C GLY A 171 1.67 -6.29 -14.31
N TYR A 172 1.02 -6.15 -15.45
CA TYR A 172 1.67 -6.03 -16.76
C TYR A 172 1.93 -4.59 -17.21
N SER A 173 1.37 -3.59 -16.51
CA SER A 173 1.55 -2.19 -16.89
C SER A 173 2.93 -1.67 -16.50
N ALA A 174 3.74 -1.27 -17.48
CA ALA A 174 5.05 -0.68 -17.25
C ALA A 174 5.00 0.76 -16.72
N GLY A 175 3.94 1.50 -17.02
CA GLY A 175 3.79 2.91 -16.66
C GLY A 175 2.78 3.13 -15.53
N TYR A 176 3.12 4.04 -14.60
CA TYR A 176 2.26 4.40 -13.46
C TYR A 176 0.85 4.85 -13.89
N SER A 177 0.72 5.53 -15.01
CA SER A 177 -0.55 6.00 -15.55
C SER A 177 -1.52 4.85 -15.81
N TRP A 178 -1.08 3.83 -16.54
CA TRP A 178 -1.89 2.66 -16.85
C TRP A 178 -2.16 1.79 -15.62
N GLN A 179 -1.17 1.64 -14.74
CA GLN A 179 -1.39 1.00 -13.44
C GLN A 179 -2.53 1.66 -12.67
N THR A 180 -2.61 3.00 -12.71
CA THR A 180 -3.68 3.75 -12.06
C THR A 180 -5.04 3.46 -12.69
N VAL A 181 -5.14 3.42 -14.02
CA VAL A 181 -6.39 3.06 -14.72
C VAL A 181 -6.86 1.68 -14.30
N PHE A 182 -6.00 0.67 -14.45
CA PHE A 182 -6.35 -0.71 -14.13
C PHE A 182 -6.70 -0.91 -12.67
N ASN A 183 -5.99 -0.24 -11.77
CA ASN A 183 -6.27 -0.30 -10.33
C ASN A 183 -7.59 0.38 -9.94
N THR A 184 -8.07 1.31 -10.76
CA THR A 184 -9.31 2.06 -10.49
C THR A 184 -10.54 1.31 -10.97
N PHE A 185 -10.50 0.72 -12.14
CA PHE A 185 -11.67 -0.01 -12.63
C PHE A 185 -11.72 -1.48 -12.15
N GLY A 186 -10.61 -2.09 -11.76
CA GLY A 186 -10.53 -3.42 -11.13
C GLY A 186 -10.88 -3.40 -9.65
#